data_5918324c4091d3cbe7abf78177e8f8e3
#
_entry.id   5918324c4091d3cbe7abf78177e8f8e3
#
_cell.length_a   1.000
_cell.length_b   1.000
_cell.length_c   1.000
_cell.angle_alpha   90.00
_cell.angle_beta   90.00
_cell.angle_gamma   90.00
#
_symmetry.space_group_name_H-M   'P 1'
#
loop_
_entity.id
_entity.type
_entity.pdbx_description
1 polymer ?
#
loop_
_entity_poly.entity_id
_entity_poly.type
_entity_poly.pdbx_seq_one_letter_code
_entity_poly.pdbx_strand_id
1 'polypeptide(L)'
;MAVQSTMLSLGTRAPSFQLMDTVSGKAVTLADFAGSRALLVAFICNHCPYVKHILDGFVTFAREYGPRGLAVVAISSNDVSTYPADAPAEMTKLARAKSFTFPYLYDESQAVARAYDAACTPDFFLFDGARKLIYRGQFDGSRPGGSQPVTGADMSAATDAVLGGRPVPEKQIASVGCGIKWKAS
;
A
#
# COMPACT_ATOMS: atom_id res chain seq x y z
N MET A 1 15.88 9.45 -5.83
CA MET A 1 15.11 10.70 -6.07
C MET A 1 13.69 10.47 -5.56
N ALA A 2 13.10 11.43 -4.86
CA ALA A 2 11.71 11.35 -4.41
C ALA A 2 10.76 11.55 -5.61
N VAL A 3 9.69 10.76 -5.65
CA VAL A 3 8.67 10.76 -6.71
C VAL A 3 7.30 10.91 -6.05
N GLN A 4 6.40 11.62 -6.68
CA GLN A 4 5.00 11.71 -6.26
C GLN A 4 4.15 10.64 -6.94
N SER A 5 3.08 10.23 -6.27
CA SER A 5 2.03 9.39 -6.86
C SER A 5 1.42 10.05 -8.10
N THR A 6 1.04 9.24 -9.08
CA THR A 6 0.38 9.68 -10.32
C THR A 6 -1.03 10.22 -10.10
N MET A 7 -1.60 9.96 -8.93
CA MET A 7 -2.97 10.36 -8.56
C MET A 7 -4.04 9.79 -9.51
N LEU A 8 -4.02 8.46 -9.68
CA LEU A 8 -5.02 7.70 -10.45
C LEU A 8 -6.45 8.22 -10.22
N SER A 9 -7.27 8.32 -11.27
CA SER A 9 -8.60 8.92 -11.18
C SER A 9 -9.52 8.24 -10.16
N LEU A 10 -10.18 9.04 -9.30
CA LEU A 10 -11.18 8.52 -8.36
C LEU A 10 -12.31 7.82 -9.13
N GLY A 11 -12.87 6.76 -8.53
CA GLY A 11 -13.88 5.92 -9.16
C GLY A 11 -13.32 4.81 -10.07
N THR A 12 -12.00 4.80 -10.34
CA THR A 12 -11.35 3.71 -11.07
C THR A 12 -11.58 2.39 -10.32
N ARG A 13 -11.95 1.33 -11.04
CA ARG A 13 -12.07 0.00 -10.44
C ARG A 13 -10.70 -0.57 -10.12
N ALA A 14 -10.59 -1.25 -8.98
CA ALA A 14 -9.35 -1.93 -8.59
C ALA A 14 -8.94 -2.92 -9.70
N PRO A 15 -7.74 -2.76 -10.28
CA PRO A 15 -7.20 -3.77 -11.20
C PRO A 15 -7.07 -5.12 -10.51
N SER A 16 -7.40 -6.19 -11.23
CA SER A 16 -7.23 -7.55 -10.72
C SER A 16 -5.76 -7.90 -10.56
N PHE A 17 -5.48 -8.74 -9.58
CA PHE A 17 -4.16 -9.31 -9.39
C PHE A 17 -4.26 -10.75 -8.87
N GLN A 18 -3.21 -11.52 -9.11
CA GLN A 18 -2.94 -12.81 -8.48
C GLN A 18 -1.44 -12.91 -8.25
N LEU A 19 -1.03 -12.76 -7.01
CA LEU A 19 0.38 -12.73 -6.60
C LEU A 19 0.63 -13.66 -5.42
N MET A 20 1.88 -14.08 -5.27
CA MET A 20 2.28 -14.92 -4.14
C MET A 20 2.50 -14.06 -2.88
N ASP A 21 1.86 -14.47 -1.79
CA ASP A 21 2.19 -13.92 -0.46
C ASP A 21 3.50 -14.54 0.03
N THR A 22 4.46 -13.69 0.31
CA THR A 22 5.81 -14.12 0.70
C THR A 22 5.84 -14.79 2.08
N VAL A 23 4.85 -14.54 2.93
CA VAL A 23 4.78 -15.07 4.31
C VAL A 23 4.14 -16.43 4.34
N SER A 24 2.99 -16.59 3.71
CA SER A 24 2.22 -17.84 3.70
C SER A 24 2.58 -18.79 2.57
N GLY A 25 3.22 -18.28 1.50
CA GLY A 25 3.50 -19.04 0.28
C GLY A 25 2.26 -19.37 -0.55
N LYS A 26 1.13 -18.73 -0.28
CA LYS A 26 -0.13 -18.92 -1.01
C LYS A 26 -0.35 -17.82 -2.04
N ALA A 27 -1.02 -18.16 -3.14
CA ALA A 27 -1.51 -17.16 -4.07
C ALA A 27 -2.65 -16.37 -3.42
N VAL A 28 -2.60 -15.04 -3.56
CA VAL A 28 -3.63 -14.10 -3.09
C VAL A 28 -4.14 -13.32 -4.29
N THR A 29 -5.46 -13.20 -4.39
CA THR A 29 -6.16 -12.52 -5.48
C THR A 29 -6.99 -11.35 -4.97
N LEU A 30 -7.37 -10.44 -5.84
CA LEU A 30 -8.32 -9.37 -5.49
C LEU A 30 -9.65 -9.93 -4.96
N ALA A 31 -10.09 -11.09 -5.47
CA ALA A 31 -11.36 -11.73 -5.07
C ALA A 31 -11.35 -12.20 -3.61
N ASP A 32 -10.19 -12.52 -3.04
CA ASP A 32 -10.07 -12.96 -1.64
C ASP A 32 -10.52 -11.88 -0.65
N PHE A 33 -10.56 -10.63 -1.09
CA PHE A 33 -11.01 -9.49 -0.29
C PHE A 33 -12.49 -9.11 -0.53
N ALA A 34 -13.25 -9.88 -1.31
CA ALA A 34 -14.63 -9.53 -1.71
C ALA A 34 -15.57 -9.22 -0.54
N GLY A 35 -15.37 -9.87 0.62
CA GLY A 35 -16.19 -9.67 1.83
C GLY A 35 -15.83 -8.44 2.66
N SER A 36 -14.74 -7.71 2.34
CA SER A 36 -14.34 -6.53 3.11
C SER A 36 -15.14 -5.29 2.73
N ARG A 37 -15.39 -4.42 3.72
CA ARG A 37 -16.13 -3.16 3.53
C ARG A 37 -15.30 -2.11 2.79
N ALA A 38 -13.98 -2.18 2.91
CA ALA A 38 -13.02 -1.39 2.17
C ALA A 38 -11.74 -2.19 1.96
N LEU A 39 -10.95 -1.84 0.95
CA LEU A 39 -9.67 -2.47 0.64
C LEU A 39 -8.59 -1.39 0.45
N LEU A 40 -7.51 -1.50 1.20
CA LEU A 40 -6.31 -0.70 1.00
C LEU A 40 -5.23 -1.54 0.30
N VAL A 41 -4.84 -1.13 -0.89
CA VAL A 41 -3.67 -1.65 -1.61
C VAL A 41 -2.52 -0.67 -1.41
N ALA A 42 -1.42 -1.16 -0.84
CA ALA A 42 -0.25 -0.36 -0.53
C ALA A 42 0.98 -0.90 -1.28
N PHE A 43 1.54 -0.11 -2.18
CA PHE A 43 2.84 -0.43 -2.77
C PHE A 43 3.93 0.05 -1.81
N ILE A 44 4.67 -0.91 -1.25
CA ILE A 44 5.76 -0.67 -0.30
C ILE A 44 6.99 -1.52 -0.67
N CYS A 45 8.11 -1.22 -0.05
CA CYS A 45 9.31 -2.06 -0.18
C CYS A 45 10.15 -1.97 1.11
N ASN A 46 11.14 -2.84 1.24
CA ASN A 46 11.92 -2.94 2.47
C ASN A 46 12.99 -1.86 2.62
N HIS A 47 13.60 -1.42 1.51
CA HIS A 47 14.75 -0.53 1.58
C HIS A 47 14.39 0.95 1.62
N CYS A 48 13.20 1.35 1.16
CA CYS A 48 12.80 2.75 1.02
C CYS A 48 12.74 3.48 2.37
N PRO A 49 13.47 4.60 2.57
CA PRO A 49 13.40 5.36 3.81
C PRO A 49 12.02 5.94 4.11
N TYR A 50 11.22 6.28 3.10
CA TYR A 50 9.84 6.75 3.28
C TYR A 50 8.93 5.64 3.83
N VAL A 51 9.09 4.40 3.36
CA VAL A 51 8.37 3.24 3.92
C VAL A 51 8.82 2.97 5.34
N LYS A 52 10.14 2.90 5.59
CA LYS A 52 10.69 2.68 6.93
C LYS A 52 10.20 3.70 7.95
N HIS A 53 10.06 4.96 7.51
CA HIS A 53 9.60 6.05 8.36
C HIS A 53 8.17 5.81 8.89
N ILE A 54 7.25 5.37 8.05
CA ILE A 54 5.84 5.20 8.42
C ILE A 54 5.48 3.77 8.85
N LEU A 55 6.38 2.80 8.70
CA LEU A 55 6.05 1.37 8.74
C LEU A 55 5.36 0.93 10.03
N ASP A 56 5.87 1.35 11.19
CA ASP A 56 5.29 0.99 12.47
C ASP A 56 3.88 1.59 12.66
N GLY A 57 3.69 2.83 12.23
CA GLY A 57 2.38 3.48 12.20
C GLY A 57 1.42 2.78 11.23
N PHE A 58 1.89 2.39 10.05
CA PHE A 58 1.10 1.67 9.06
C PHE A 58 0.67 0.28 9.55
N VAL A 59 1.55 -0.46 10.19
CA VAL A 59 1.23 -1.77 10.80
C VAL A 59 0.21 -1.61 11.92
N THR A 60 0.36 -0.61 12.77
CA THR A 60 -0.61 -0.28 13.83
C THR A 60 -1.97 0.05 13.24
N PHE A 61 -2.01 0.94 12.23
CA PHE A 61 -3.22 1.29 11.50
C PHE A 61 -3.92 0.04 10.93
N ALA A 62 -3.19 -0.85 10.24
CA ALA A 62 -3.77 -2.06 9.67
C ALA A 62 -4.38 -2.97 10.75
N ARG A 63 -3.72 -3.10 11.89
CA ARG A 63 -4.20 -3.89 13.05
C ARG A 63 -5.48 -3.31 13.65
N GLU A 64 -5.57 -1.98 13.75
CA GLU A 64 -6.74 -1.30 14.32
C GLU A 64 -7.96 -1.33 13.40
N TYR A 65 -7.74 -1.14 12.09
CA TYR A 65 -8.84 -1.05 11.12
C TYR A 65 -9.30 -2.41 10.58
N GLY A 66 -8.47 -3.45 10.66
CA GLY A 66 -8.83 -4.80 10.21
C GLY A 66 -10.15 -5.30 10.82
N PRO A 67 -10.31 -5.33 12.16
CA PRO A 67 -11.57 -5.75 12.81
C PRO A 67 -12.77 -4.86 12.47
N ARG A 68 -12.54 -3.64 11.97
CA ARG A 68 -13.59 -2.68 11.59
C ARG A 68 -14.07 -2.88 10.15
N GLY A 69 -13.46 -3.78 9.38
CA GLY A 69 -13.87 -4.14 8.02
C GLY A 69 -12.95 -3.62 6.91
N LEU A 70 -11.77 -3.08 7.22
CA LEU A 70 -10.74 -2.76 6.25
C LEU A 70 -9.89 -4.00 5.97
N ALA A 71 -9.85 -4.46 4.73
CA ALA A 71 -8.76 -5.33 4.29
C ALA A 71 -7.56 -4.51 3.86
N VAL A 72 -6.35 -4.99 4.17
CA VAL A 72 -5.10 -4.39 3.73
C VAL A 72 -4.29 -5.43 2.97
N VAL A 73 -3.67 -5.04 1.88
CA VAL A 73 -2.69 -5.84 1.14
C VAL A 73 -1.51 -4.96 0.77
N ALA A 74 -0.30 -5.42 1.06
CA ALA A 74 0.94 -4.77 0.65
C ALA A 74 1.56 -5.50 -0.55
N ILE A 75 2.09 -4.74 -1.50
CA ILE A 75 2.71 -5.27 -2.73
C ILE A 75 4.09 -4.63 -2.88
N SER A 76 5.11 -5.44 -3.16
CA SER A 76 6.42 -4.97 -3.59
C SER A 76 6.64 -5.34 -5.05
N SER A 77 6.99 -4.34 -5.86
CA SER A 77 7.21 -4.50 -7.30
C SER A 77 8.61 -4.06 -7.73
N ASN A 78 9.55 -3.94 -6.79
CA ASN A 78 10.92 -3.54 -7.13
C ASN A 78 11.69 -4.67 -7.81
N ASP A 79 12.59 -4.28 -8.71
CA ASP A 79 13.58 -5.19 -9.27
C ASP A 79 14.57 -5.66 -8.19
N VAL A 80 14.43 -6.90 -7.77
CA VAL A 80 15.25 -7.50 -6.70
C VAL A 80 16.65 -7.88 -7.17
N SER A 81 16.91 -7.93 -8.46
CA SER A 81 18.25 -8.17 -8.99
C SER A 81 19.18 -6.99 -8.68
N THR A 82 18.62 -5.80 -8.71
CA THR A 82 19.32 -4.54 -8.38
C THR A 82 19.14 -4.14 -6.92
N TYR A 83 18.02 -4.51 -6.31
CA TYR A 83 17.65 -4.18 -4.92
C TYR A 83 17.34 -5.44 -4.11
N PRO A 84 18.34 -6.27 -3.77
CA PRO A 84 18.14 -7.58 -3.10
C PRO A 84 17.51 -7.46 -1.70
N ALA A 85 17.56 -6.29 -1.06
CA ALA A 85 16.86 -6.04 0.20
C ALA A 85 15.33 -6.13 0.09
N ASP A 86 14.78 -6.08 -1.13
CA ASP A 86 13.34 -6.22 -1.41
C ASP A 86 12.98 -7.64 -1.90
N ALA A 87 13.92 -8.59 -1.89
CA ALA A 87 13.66 -9.97 -2.30
C ALA A 87 12.62 -10.66 -1.39
N PRO A 88 11.85 -11.64 -1.90
CA PRO A 88 10.78 -12.30 -1.15
C PRO A 88 11.21 -12.84 0.22
N ALA A 89 12.42 -13.36 0.35
CA ALA A 89 12.94 -13.84 1.63
C ALA A 89 13.11 -12.68 2.65
N GLU A 90 13.56 -11.52 2.20
CA GLU A 90 13.71 -10.33 3.05
C GLU A 90 12.35 -9.69 3.38
N MET A 91 11.39 -9.73 2.42
CA MET A 91 10.00 -9.33 2.66
C MET A 91 9.38 -10.19 3.79
N THR A 92 9.57 -11.51 3.74
CA THR A 92 9.11 -12.43 4.79
C THR A 92 9.72 -12.10 6.16
N LYS A 93 11.02 -11.82 6.21
CA LYS A 93 11.70 -11.45 7.46
C LYS A 93 11.12 -10.16 8.03
N LEU A 94 10.93 -9.13 7.20
CA LEU A 94 10.34 -7.85 7.62
C LEU A 94 8.92 -8.03 8.13
N ALA A 95 8.07 -8.74 7.38
CA ALA A 95 6.67 -8.97 7.74
C ALA A 95 6.54 -9.69 9.09
N ARG A 96 7.38 -10.71 9.33
CA ARG A 96 7.42 -11.42 10.61
C ARG A 96 7.94 -10.54 11.74
N ALA A 97 9.05 -9.84 11.53
CA ALA A 97 9.66 -8.96 12.53
C ALA A 97 8.72 -7.83 12.97
N LYS A 98 7.91 -7.31 12.05
CA LYS A 98 6.94 -6.24 12.31
C LYS A 98 5.53 -6.76 12.61
N SER A 99 5.32 -8.08 12.64
CA SER A 99 4.04 -8.72 12.90
C SER A 99 2.92 -8.19 11.99
N PHE A 100 3.14 -8.23 10.68
CA PHE A 100 2.13 -7.85 9.70
C PHE A 100 0.87 -8.69 9.87
N THR A 101 -0.28 -8.03 9.90
CA THR A 101 -1.61 -8.68 9.96
C THR A 101 -2.26 -8.79 8.58
N PHE A 102 -1.51 -8.49 7.53
CA PHE A 102 -1.93 -8.46 6.14
C PHE A 102 -0.90 -9.15 5.25
N PRO A 103 -1.30 -9.68 4.07
CA PRO A 103 -0.37 -10.31 3.15
C PRO A 103 0.61 -9.31 2.54
N TYR A 104 1.84 -9.78 2.30
CA TYR A 104 2.89 -9.01 1.64
C TYR A 104 3.31 -9.71 0.35
N LEU A 105 2.76 -9.23 -0.76
CA LEU A 105 2.81 -9.87 -2.07
C LEU A 105 3.99 -9.39 -2.90
N TYR A 106 4.57 -10.31 -3.68
CA TYR A 106 5.63 -9.98 -4.62
C TYR A 106 5.12 -9.95 -6.07
N ASP A 107 5.19 -8.77 -6.69
CA ASP A 107 4.85 -8.52 -8.09
C ASP A 107 6.11 -8.56 -8.95
N GLU A 108 6.61 -9.78 -9.21
CA GLU A 108 7.85 -10.00 -9.96
C GLU A 108 7.80 -9.41 -11.36
N SER A 109 6.67 -9.53 -12.04
CA SER A 109 6.47 -9.02 -13.40
C SER A 109 6.34 -7.51 -13.47
N GLN A 110 6.05 -6.85 -12.34
CA GLN A 110 5.72 -5.43 -12.24
C GLN A 110 4.43 -5.05 -12.97
N ALA A 111 3.67 -6.03 -13.43
CA ALA A 111 2.43 -5.79 -14.18
C ALA A 111 1.33 -5.21 -13.29
N VAL A 112 1.27 -5.61 -12.02
CA VAL A 112 0.28 -5.09 -11.07
C VAL A 112 0.58 -3.63 -10.74
N ALA A 113 1.84 -3.27 -10.46
CA ALA A 113 2.22 -1.87 -10.24
C ALA A 113 1.87 -0.99 -11.45
N ARG A 114 2.11 -1.47 -12.67
CA ARG A 114 1.72 -0.74 -13.89
C ARG A 114 0.21 -0.60 -14.03
N ALA A 115 -0.56 -1.65 -13.72
CA ALA A 115 -2.02 -1.61 -13.79
C ALA A 115 -2.65 -0.63 -12.79
N TYR A 116 -2.03 -0.46 -11.61
CA TYR A 116 -2.42 0.52 -10.59
C TYR A 116 -1.86 1.92 -10.86
N ASP A 117 -1.04 2.09 -11.91
CA ASP A 117 -0.28 3.32 -12.16
C ASP A 117 0.53 3.78 -10.94
N ALA A 118 1.04 2.81 -10.18
CA ALA A 118 1.85 3.07 -8.98
C ALA A 118 3.21 3.64 -9.39
N ALA A 119 3.61 4.74 -8.76
CA ALA A 119 4.83 5.47 -9.14
C ALA A 119 5.95 5.37 -8.10
N CYS A 120 5.59 5.23 -6.83
CA CYS A 120 6.55 5.30 -5.72
C CYS A 120 6.23 4.29 -4.61
N THR A 121 7.10 4.25 -3.62
CA THR A 121 6.84 3.56 -2.35
C THR A 121 7.12 4.52 -1.18
N PRO A 122 6.17 4.68 -0.23
CA PRO A 122 4.82 4.09 -0.24
C PRO A 122 3.89 4.78 -1.25
N ASP A 123 3.00 3.99 -1.89
CA ASP A 123 1.89 4.50 -2.70
C ASP A 123 0.60 3.79 -2.30
N PHE A 124 -0.46 4.53 -2.04
CA PHE A 124 -1.66 4.01 -1.40
C PHE A 124 -2.91 4.19 -2.25
N PHE A 125 -3.72 3.14 -2.34
CA PHE A 125 -4.97 3.10 -3.08
C PHE A 125 -6.05 2.48 -2.20
N LEU A 126 -6.98 3.30 -1.68
CA LEU A 126 -8.11 2.86 -0.87
C LEU A 126 -9.37 2.75 -1.72
N PHE A 127 -9.97 1.59 -1.70
CA PHE A 127 -11.17 1.24 -2.44
C PHE A 127 -12.35 1.03 -1.49
N ASP A 128 -13.56 1.37 -1.94
CA ASP A 128 -14.79 1.06 -1.24
C ASP A 128 -15.19 -0.44 -1.38
N GLY A 129 -16.33 -0.82 -0.82
CA GLY A 129 -16.86 -2.19 -0.90
C GLY A 129 -17.18 -2.65 -2.33
N ALA A 130 -17.43 -1.72 -3.27
CA ALA A 130 -17.62 -2.00 -4.69
C ALA A 130 -16.29 -1.99 -5.49
N ARG A 131 -15.16 -1.85 -4.79
CA ARG A 131 -13.82 -1.77 -5.39
C ARG A 131 -13.63 -0.56 -6.31
N LYS A 132 -14.28 0.54 -6.01
CA LYS A 132 -14.02 1.84 -6.63
C LYS A 132 -13.03 2.63 -5.79
N LEU A 133 -12.03 3.24 -6.45
CA LEU A 133 -11.01 4.05 -5.82
C LEU A 133 -11.64 5.31 -5.21
N ILE A 134 -11.47 5.49 -3.90
CA ILE A 134 -12.02 6.62 -3.15
C ILE A 134 -10.94 7.49 -2.51
N TYR A 135 -9.73 6.95 -2.34
CA TYR A 135 -8.59 7.70 -1.83
C TYR A 135 -7.30 7.16 -2.46
N ARG A 136 -6.48 8.07 -2.93
CA ARG A 136 -5.09 7.84 -3.35
C ARG A 136 -4.30 9.05 -2.87
N GLY A 137 -3.50 8.83 -1.85
CA GLY A 137 -2.81 9.94 -1.19
C GLY A 137 -1.83 9.47 -0.15
N GLN A 138 -1.27 10.42 0.55
CA GLN A 138 -0.28 10.15 1.59
C GLN A 138 -0.89 9.44 2.82
N PHE A 139 -0.05 8.76 3.59
CA PHE A 139 -0.45 8.19 4.88
C PHE A 139 -0.74 9.32 5.88
N ASP A 140 0.18 10.28 5.96
CA ASP A 140 0.08 11.54 6.68
C ASP A 140 1.11 12.55 6.15
N GLY A 141 1.16 13.73 6.77
CA GLY A 141 2.10 14.80 6.40
C GLY A 141 3.55 14.59 6.84
N SER A 142 3.86 13.53 7.60
CA SER A 142 5.22 13.29 8.08
C SER A 142 6.18 12.88 6.96
N ARG A 143 7.45 13.17 7.13
CA ARG A 143 8.51 12.83 6.17
C ARG A 143 9.78 12.41 6.90
N PRO A 144 10.61 11.51 6.31
CA PRO A 144 11.91 11.15 6.88
C PRO A 144 12.76 12.39 7.15
N GLY A 145 13.30 12.51 8.37
CA GLY A 145 14.09 13.67 8.79
C GLY A 145 13.28 14.93 9.14
N GLY A 146 11.94 14.88 8.99
CA GLY A 146 11.06 15.97 9.41
C GLY A 146 10.74 15.92 10.90
N SER A 147 10.12 17.00 11.42
CA SER A 147 9.72 17.11 12.83
C SER A 147 8.29 16.64 13.11
N GLN A 148 7.50 16.38 12.08
CA GLN A 148 6.13 15.94 12.25
C GLN A 148 6.07 14.44 12.64
N PRO A 149 5.29 14.06 13.67
CA PRO A 149 5.13 12.67 14.05
C PRO A 149 4.35 11.88 12.98
N VAL A 150 4.59 10.59 12.90
CA VAL A 150 3.81 9.66 12.10
C VAL A 150 2.47 9.40 12.82
N THR A 151 1.37 9.79 12.21
CA THR A 151 0.03 9.69 12.78
C THR A 151 -0.95 8.90 11.93
N GLY A 152 -0.68 8.76 10.63
CA GLY A 152 -1.62 8.18 9.66
C GLY A 152 -2.92 8.98 9.51
N ALA A 153 -2.92 10.27 9.86
CA ALA A 153 -4.15 11.07 9.97
C ALA A 153 -4.96 11.12 8.68
N ASP A 154 -4.30 11.29 7.52
CA ASP A 154 -5.02 11.40 6.25
C ASP A 154 -5.65 10.07 5.84
N MET A 155 -4.89 8.97 6.01
CA MET A 155 -5.38 7.61 5.72
C MET A 155 -6.50 7.21 6.69
N SER A 156 -6.36 7.52 7.98
CA SER A 156 -7.38 7.24 8.99
C SER A 156 -8.67 7.99 8.71
N ALA A 157 -8.58 9.28 8.37
CA ALA A 157 -9.75 10.08 8.04
C ALA A 157 -10.51 9.53 6.81
N ALA A 158 -9.79 9.13 5.76
CA ALA A 158 -10.39 8.52 4.58
C ALA A 158 -11.04 7.16 4.90
N THR A 159 -10.36 6.34 5.71
CA THR A 159 -10.87 5.02 6.12
C THR A 159 -12.09 5.16 7.03
N ASP A 160 -12.07 6.06 8.00
CA ASP A 160 -13.24 6.35 8.86
C ASP A 160 -14.44 6.85 8.06
N ALA A 161 -14.21 7.66 7.03
CA ALA A 161 -15.28 8.14 6.15
C ALA A 161 -15.94 6.97 5.42
N VAL A 162 -15.16 6.14 4.72
CA VAL A 162 -15.73 5.02 3.93
C VAL A 162 -16.40 3.98 4.82
N LEU A 163 -15.79 3.60 5.94
CA LEU A 163 -16.39 2.64 6.88
C LEU A 163 -17.62 3.19 7.58
N GLY A 164 -17.72 4.52 7.73
CA GLY A 164 -18.89 5.22 8.24
C GLY A 164 -19.95 5.54 7.18
N GLY A 165 -19.78 5.11 5.92
CA GLY A 165 -20.71 5.40 4.83
C GLY A 165 -20.75 6.89 4.42
N ARG A 166 -19.71 7.64 4.72
CA ARG A 166 -19.56 9.05 4.37
C ARG A 166 -18.66 9.24 3.15
N PRO A 167 -18.85 10.28 2.35
CA PRO A 167 -17.97 10.58 1.23
C PRO A 167 -16.55 10.91 1.70
N VAL A 168 -15.56 10.45 0.95
CA VAL A 168 -14.15 10.85 1.13
C VAL A 168 -13.92 12.12 0.31
N PRO A 169 -13.27 13.17 0.86
CA PRO A 169 -12.98 14.39 0.10
C PRO A 169 -12.16 14.11 -1.16
N GLU A 170 -12.51 14.77 -2.28
CA GLU A 170 -11.80 14.59 -3.56
C GLU A 170 -10.41 15.24 -3.57
N LYS A 171 -10.25 16.35 -2.83
CA LYS A 171 -8.95 17.01 -2.69
C LYS A 171 -8.07 16.22 -1.74
N GLN A 172 -7.11 15.50 -2.30
CA GLN A 172 -6.18 14.61 -1.60
C GLN A 172 -4.74 15.00 -1.89
N ILE A 173 -3.86 14.77 -0.92
CA ILE A 173 -2.43 15.08 -1.03
C ILE A 173 -1.72 13.83 -1.53
N ALA A 174 -0.97 13.96 -2.62
CA ALA A 174 -0.24 12.83 -3.22
C ALA A 174 0.77 12.21 -2.24
N SER A 175 0.89 10.88 -2.27
CA SER A 175 2.03 10.19 -1.67
C SER A 175 3.34 10.68 -2.28
N VAL A 176 4.38 10.70 -1.45
CA VAL A 176 5.75 10.99 -1.87
C VAL A 176 6.65 9.87 -1.34
N GLY A 177 7.48 9.33 -2.21
CA GLY A 177 8.39 8.26 -1.81
C GLY A 177 9.49 8.00 -2.82
N CYS A 178 10.19 6.88 -2.67
CA CYS A 178 11.17 6.43 -3.65
C CYS A 178 10.43 5.89 -4.89
N GLY A 179 10.87 6.27 -6.09
CA GLY A 179 10.33 5.68 -7.32
C GLY A 179 10.47 4.16 -7.33
N ILE A 180 9.46 3.46 -7.85
CA ILE A 180 9.53 2.00 -8.08
C ILE A 180 10.75 1.69 -8.94
N LYS A 181 11.46 0.61 -8.60
CA LYS A 181 12.66 0.17 -9.31
C LYS A 181 12.23 -0.77 -10.43
N TRP A 182 12.01 -0.18 -11.61
CA TRP A 182 11.60 -0.94 -12.78
C TRP A 182 12.76 -1.79 -13.32
N LYS A 183 12.44 -3.01 -13.76
CA LYS A 183 13.38 -3.84 -14.53
C LYS A 183 13.75 -3.13 -15.83
N ALA A 184 14.99 -3.29 -16.26
CA ALA A 184 15.38 -2.86 -17.60
C ALA A 184 14.53 -3.60 -18.65
N SER A 185 14.03 -2.86 -19.62
CA SER A 185 13.30 -3.40 -20.77
C SER A 185 14.25 -4.08 -21.76
#